data_8085ae6002febbf630f9b57a59ed81c7
#
_entry.id   8085ae6002febbf630f9b57a59ed81c7
#
_cell.length_a   1.000
_cell.length_b   1.000
_cell.length_c   1.000
_cell.angle_alpha   90.00
_cell.angle_beta   90.00
_cell.angle_gamma   90.00
#
_symmetry.space_group_name_H-M   'P 1'
#
loop_
_entity.id
_entity.type
_entity.pdbx_description
1 polymer ?
#
loop_
_entity_poly.entity_id
_entity_poly.type
_entity_poly.pdbx_seq_one_letter_code
_entity_poly.pdbx_strand_id
1 'polypeptide(L)'
;MPAKIKKKPAPRGRNMSGKTTGGPSALISSAPRIPIPGQIKPMLTTLVDKPFDDPDWIFEVKWDGYRAIAIADGKSISLVSRNNKSFNEKFYPVYDALMKWNLHAILDGEVVVINKNGVSNFGALQNWRSEADGELIFYIFDVLWLNGHDLRNLVLTDRIAILKTLQIPSEIIRISEAFEESGIHLFESVKKMGLEGIIAKKKQSTYHENDRTREWLKIKTQKRQEVVIGGYTLNAGSNKRFSSLLVGVYQKKKLIYTGKIGTGFNDSKQKELLKLFRPLVIKTAPFEDVPDINKPSRFRPDPPKAKAVWLKPQIICEVSFTEMTSDGVMRHPAFAGLRSDKEPDSVVLEKEIPEEKIRSVKKNADQNNIVMASKERPAKTLLNPTEKTQVKKVNGHELKFSNLDKIYWPKEKLTKRDMLNYYYQVAPFILPYLKGRPQSLNRFPDGIEGGNFYQKDIKGKAPEWIEGFAYRSEGDLQDKEFLVCTDEASLLYMASLGCIEINPWSSTTKKPDYPDWCIIDFDPDTNPFNQTIEAAKVTHQFLESMGVDSYCKTSGSTGIHIYIPLGAKYTYEESKEFARAIVTNVQAEIPEFTSIERPTAKRKGKIYLDFLQNR
;
A
#
# COMPACT_ATOMS: atom_id res chain seq x y z
N MET A 1 -57.78 1.87 -43.70
CA MET A 1 -56.80 0.85 -43.32
C MET A 1 -55.43 1.52 -43.27
N PRO A 2 -54.81 1.75 -42.13
CA PRO A 2 -53.46 2.31 -42.07
C PRO A 2 -52.39 1.23 -42.03
N ALA A 3 -51.30 1.50 -42.74
CA ALA A 3 -50.18 0.63 -42.99
C ALA A 3 -49.33 0.36 -41.70
N LYS A 4 -48.94 -0.91 -41.47
CA LYS A 4 -48.08 -1.37 -40.40
C LYS A 4 -46.63 -0.93 -40.66
N ILE A 5 -46.09 -0.08 -39.78
CA ILE A 5 -44.66 0.26 -39.75
C ILE A 5 -43.91 -0.88 -39.06
N LYS A 6 -43.00 -1.53 -39.79
CA LYS A 6 -42.06 -2.54 -39.27
C LYS A 6 -40.94 -1.85 -38.49
N LYS A 7 -40.87 -2.12 -37.17
CA LYS A 7 -39.72 -1.75 -36.33
C LYS A 7 -38.48 -2.58 -36.70
N LYS A 8 -37.39 -1.91 -37.03
CA LYS A 8 -36.06 -2.53 -37.16
C LYS A 8 -35.56 -2.99 -35.78
N PRO A 9 -34.88 -4.15 -35.63
CA PRO A 9 -34.29 -4.59 -34.37
C PRO A 9 -33.05 -3.76 -34.04
N ALA A 10 -32.91 -3.44 -32.74
CA ALA A 10 -31.73 -2.77 -32.17
C ALA A 10 -30.46 -3.65 -32.31
N PRO A 11 -29.29 -3.04 -32.48
CA PRO A 11 -28.05 -3.81 -32.58
C PRO A 11 -27.73 -4.47 -31.24
N ARG A 12 -27.51 -5.79 -31.25
CA ARG A 12 -27.03 -6.58 -30.12
C ARG A 12 -25.66 -6.08 -29.69
N GLY A 13 -25.54 -5.62 -28.45
CA GLY A 13 -24.30 -5.31 -27.80
C GLY A 13 -23.36 -6.55 -27.80
N ARG A 14 -22.19 -6.41 -28.39
CA ARG A 14 -21.11 -7.37 -28.26
C ARG A 14 -20.55 -7.30 -26.84
N ASN A 15 -20.77 -8.33 -26.05
CA ASN A 15 -20.01 -8.60 -24.83
C ASN A 15 -18.54 -8.84 -25.23
N MET A 16 -17.67 -7.87 -24.95
CA MET A 16 -16.22 -8.05 -25.02
C MET A 16 -15.70 -8.38 -23.63
N SER A 17 -15.79 -9.65 -23.23
CA SER A 17 -14.94 -10.23 -22.21
C SER A 17 -13.76 -10.90 -22.93
N GLY A 18 -12.72 -10.13 -23.22
CA GLY A 18 -11.47 -10.63 -23.78
C GLY A 18 -10.32 -10.17 -22.91
N LYS A 19 -9.61 -11.10 -22.25
CA LYS A 19 -8.27 -10.86 -21.75
C LYS A 19 -7.41 -10.44 -22.92
N THR A 20 -7.08 -9.15 -23.03
CA THR A 20 -6.11 -8.64 -24.00
C THR A 20 -4.71 -9.05 -23.54
N THR A 21 -4.16 -10.04 -24.21
CA THR A 21 -2.74 -10.47 -24.11
C THR A 21 -1.82 -9.57 -24.94
N GLY A 22 -2.07 -8.26 -24.98
CA GLY A 22 -1.27 -7.30 -25.73
C GLY A 22 -0.51 -6.37 -24.79
N GLY A 23 0.76 -6.07 -25.08
CA GLY A 23 1.54 -5.06 -24.35
C GLY A 23 0.91 -3.66 -24.39
N PRO A 24 1.47 -2.66 -23.67
CA PRO A 24 0.92 -1.30 -23.51
C PRO A 24 0.51 -0.62 -24.83
N SER A 25 1.25 -0.82 -25.92
CA SER A 25 0.90 -0.28 -27.23
C SER A 25 -0.42 -0.83 -27.79
N ALA A 26 -0.72 -2.11 -27.56
CA ALA A 26 -1.98 -2.73 -27.98
C ALA A 26 -3.16 -2.21 -27.14
N LEU A 27 -2.94 -1.97 -25.84
CA LEU A 27 -3.94 -1.37 -24.96
C LEU A 27 -4.31 0.05 -25.42
N ILE A 28 -3.31 0.88 -25.74
CA ILE A 28 -3.54 2.24 -26.27
C ILE A 28 -4.33 2.16 -27.58
N SER A 29 -3.93 1.28 -28.51
CA SER A 29 -4.59 1.15 -29.81
C SER A 29 -6.04 0.64 -29.70
N SER A 30 -6.39 -0.08 -28.64
CA SER A 30 -7.75 -0.56 -28.37
C SER A 30 -8.69 0.51 -27.83
N ALA A 31 -8.14 1.59 -27.27
CA ALA A 31 -8.90 2.69 -26.68
C ALA A 31 -9.48 3.62 -27.77
N PRO A 32 -10.66 4.23 -27.52
CA PRO A 32 -11.31 5.12 -28.49
C PRO A 32 -10.42 6.31 -28.86
N ARG A 33 -10.40 6.67 -30.13
CA ARG A 33 -9.76 7.90 -30.59
C ARG A 33 -10.69 9.08 -30.38
N ILE A 34 -10.23 10.07 -29.62
CA ILE A 34 -10.91 11.35 -29.44
C ILE A 34 -9.90 12.50 -29.42
N PRO A 35 -10.28 13.73 -29.81
CA PRO A 35 -9.47 14.91 -29.60
C PRO A 35 -9.13 15.07 -28.11
N ILE A 36 -8.01 15.74 -27.80
CA ILE A 36 -7.63 15.98 -26.40
C ILE A 36 -8.72 16.81 -25.71
N PRO A 37 -9.27 16.35 -24.57
CA PRO A 37 -10.22 17.12 -23.80
C PRO A 37 -9.60 18.39 -23.23
N GLY A 38 -10.26 19.53 -23.41
CA GLY A 38 -9.77 20.83 -22.89
C GLY A 38 -9.91 20.94 -21.36
N GLN A 39 -10.67 20.08 -20.73
CA GLN A 39 -10.87 20.01 -19.27
C GLN A 39 -11.24 18.60 -18.85
N ILE A 40 -10.69 18.14 -17.74
CA ILE A 40 -11.11 16.91 -17.05
C ILE A 40 -11.24 17.22 -15.55
N LYS A 41 -12.33 16.76 -14.94
CA LYS A 41 -12.51 16.81 -13.49
C LYS A 41 -12.00 15.53 -12.85
N PRO A 42 -11.14 15.60 -11.82
CA PRO A 42 -10.59 14.41 -11.22
C PRO A 42 -11.63 13.54 -10.53
N MET A 43 -11.44 12.21 -10.63
CA MET A 43 -12.19 11.22 -9.87
C MET A 43 -11.98 11.41 -8.36
N LEU A 44 -13.03 11.22 -7.55
CA LEU A 44 -13.02 11.50 -6.13
C LEU A 44 -12.87 10.24 -5.30
N THR A 45 -12.17 10.35 -4.17
CA THR A 45 -11.99 9.26 -3.20
C THR A 45 -13.06 9.26 -2.11
N THR A 46 -13.47 8.07 -1.65
CA THR A 46 -14.34 7.87 -0.49
C THR A 46 -13.50 7.66 0.78
N LEU A 47 -13.89 8.30 1.89
CA LEU A 47 -13.18 8.13 3.18
C LEU A 47 -13.62 6.83 3.86
N VAL A 48 -12.63 6.03 4.32
CA VAL A 48 -12.82 4.76 5.01
C VAL A 48 -12.12 4.81 6.37
N ASP A 49 -12.70 4.15 7.36
CA ASP A 49 -12.28 4.21 8.77
C ASP A 49 -11.01 3.41 9.07
N LYS A 50 -10.74 2.32 8.34
CA LYS A 50 -9.63 1.40 8.61
C LYS A 50 -8.92 0.95 7.34
N PRO A 51 -7.60 0.70 7.41
CA PRO A 51 -6.87 0.03 6.32
C PRO A 51 -7.27 -1.44 6.23
N PHE A 52 -7.07 -2.00 5.06
CA PHE A 52 -7.37 -3.40 4.75
C PHE A 52 -6.38 -3.96 3.74
N ASP A 53 -6.30 -5.30 3.68
CA ASP A 53 -5.60 -6.04 2.65
C ASP A 53 -6.63 -6.73 1.76
N ASP A 54 -6.50 -6.57 0.44
CA ASP A 54 -7.39 -7.21 -0.53
C ASP A 54 -6.65 -7.32 -1.89
N PRO A 55 -6.56 -8.51 -2.52
CA PRO A 55 -5.81 -8.74 -3.76
C PRO A 55 -6.38 -8.01 -4.98
N ASP A 56 -7.64 -7.56 -4.93
CA ASP A 56 -8.26 -6.78 -6.00
C ASP A 56 -7.91 -5.29 -5.93
N TRP A 57 -7.11 -4.88 -4.94
CA TRP A 57 -6.75 -3.49 -4.69
C TRP A 57 -5.26 -3.26 -4.81
N ILE A 58 -4.89 -2.05 -5.15
CA ILE A 58 -3.55 -1.50 -5.00
C ILE A 58 -3.60 -0.34 -4.02
N PHE A 59 -2.48 -0.10 -3.36
CA PHE A 59 -2.36 0.92 -2.33
C PHE A 59 -1.23 1.88 -2.68
N GLU A 60 -1.46 3.17 -2.52
CA GLU A 60 -0.50 4.22 -2.79
C GLU A 60 -0.39 5.13 -1.56
N VAL A 61 0.73 5.84 -1.41
CA VAL A 61 0.87 6.90 -0.41
C VAL A 61 -0.13 8.01 -0.73
N LYS A 62 -0.87 8.45 0.29
CA LYS A 62 -1.66 9.68 0.17
C LYS A 62 -0.75 10.87 0.43
N TRP A 63 -0.32 11.48 -0.65
CA TRP A 63 0.49 12.69 -0.60
C TRP A 63 -0.33 13.89 -0.10
N ASP A 64 0.25 14.71 0.77
CA ASP A 64 -0.38 15.93 1.30
C ASP A 64 0.03 17.13 0.44
N GLY A 65 -0.80 17.43 -0.58
CA GLY A 65 -0.49 18.40 -1.60
C GLY A 65 -1.71 19.04 -2.28
N TYR A 66 -1.50 19.52 -3.49
CA TYR A 66 -2.55 20.00 -4.39
C TYR A 66 -2.72 19.03 -5.56
N ARG A 67 -3.92 18.45 -5.67
CA ARG A 67 -4.25 17.63 -6.84
C ARG A 67 -4.24 18.48 -8.10
N ALA A 68 -3.52 17.99 -9.12
CA ALA A 68 -3.38 18.69 -10.38
C ALA A 68 -3.63 17.75 -11.56
N ILE A 69 -4.37 18.25 -12.54
CA ILE A 69 -4.49 17.67 -13.86
C ILE A 69 -3.54 18.41 -14.80
N ALA A 70 -2.62 17.69 -15.43
CA ALA A 70 -1.75 18.23 -16.47
C ALA A 70 -2.31 17.83 -17.84
N ILE A 71 -2.75 18.81 -18.63
CA ILE A 71 -3.18 18.65 -20.02
C ILE A 71 -2.05 19.13 -20.91
N ALA A 72 -1.38 18.20 -21.60
CA ALA A 72 -0.24 18.45 -22.47
C ALA A 72 -0.61 18.12 -23.92
N ASP A 73 -0.59 19.11 -24.81
CA ASP A 73 -0.90 18.92 -26.24
C ASP A 73 0.33 18.93 -27.14
N GLY A 74 1.53 18.85 -26.55
CA GLY A 74 2.83 18.91 -27.23
C GLY A 74 3.32 20.34 -27.52
N LYS A 75 2.44 21.34 -27.49
CA LYS A 75 2.78 22.76 -27.74
C LYS A 75 2.49 23.64 -26.54
N SER A 76 1.51 23.29 -25.76
CA SER A 76 1.08 24.00 -24.57
C SER A 76 0.80 23.05 -23.43
N ILE A 77 0.92 23.55 -22.21
CA ILE A 77 0.58 22.84 -20.97
C ILE A 77 -0.45 23.63 -20.20
N SER A 78 -1.47 22.96 -19.74
CA SER A 78 -2.40 23.46 -18.74
C SER A 78 -2.29 22.60 -17.50
N LEU A 79 -1.60 23.10 -16.47
CA LEU A 79 -1.56 22.49 -15.14
C LEU A 79 -2.61 23.15 -14.29
N VAL A 80 -3.67 22.40 -13.92
CA VAL A 80 -4.84 22.97 -13.25
C VAL A 80 -5.20 22.21 -11.98
N SER A 81 -5.73 22.93 -11.01
CA SER A 81 -6.29 22.36 -9.79
C SER A 81 -7.58 21.57 -10.09
N ARG A 82 -8.08 20.85 -9.09
CA ARG A 82 -9.37 20.15 -9.12
C ARG A 82 -10.53 21.04 -9.59
N ASN A 83 -10.50 22.36 -9.29
CA ASN A 83 -11.52 23.31 -9.68
C ASN A 83 -11.09 24.19 -10.87
N ASN A 84 -10.20 23.67 -11.71
CA ASN A 84 -9.72 24.32 -12.93
C ASN A 84 -9.02 25.66 -12.71
N LYS A 85 -8.43 25.90 -11.52
CA LYS A 85 -7.59 27.07 -11.26
C LYS A 85 -6.18 26.77 -11.78
N SER A 86 -5.60 27.68 -12.57
CA SER A 86 -4.26 27.50 -13.13
C SER A 86 -3.20 27.45 -12.03
N PHE A 87 -2.27 26.51 -12.17
CA PHE A 87 -1.06 26.35 -11.38
C PHE A 87 0.21 26.65 -12.17
N ASN A 88 0.10 27.03 -13.45
CA ASN A 88 1.25 27.24 -14.34
C ASN A 88 2.27 28.21 -13.76
N GLU A 89 1.82 29.39 -13.31
CA GLU A 89 2.71 30.41 -12.73
C GLU A 89 3.19 30.02 -11.33
N LYS A 90 2.28 29.51 -10.49
CA LYS A 90 2.60 29.17 -9.10
C LYS A 90 3.61 28.03 -9.01
N PHE A 91 3.45 26.99 -9.81
CA PHE A 91 4.32 25.80 -9.82
C PHE A 91 5.10 25.72 -11.13
N TYR A 92 5.74 26.84 -11.51
CA TYR A 92 6.49 26.96 -12.76
C TYR A 92 7.55 25.86 -12.97
N PRO A 93 8.24 25.28 -11.96
CA PRO A 93 9.19 24.23 -12.23
C PRO A 93 8.52 22.94 -12.76
N VAL A 94 7.31 22.62 -12.27
CA VAL A 94 6.50 21.49 -12.78
C VAL A 94 6.03 21.80 -14.20
N TYR A 95 5.54 23.02 -14.43
CA TYR A 95 5.13 23.48 -15.75
C TYR A 95 6.27 23.38 -16.77
N ASP A 96 7.47 23.87 -16.44
CA ASP A 96 8.66 23.84 -17.30
C ASP A 96 9.13 22.40 -17.58
N ALA A 97 9.08 21.53 -16.56
CA ALA A 97 9.40 20.12 -16.73
C ALA A 97 8.44 19.41 -17.67
N LEU A 98 7.14 19.69 -17.56
CA LEU A 98 6.10 19.16 -18.46
C LEU A 98 6.28 19.71 -19.90
N MET A 99 6.61 21.00 -20.07
CA MET A 99 6.89 21.59 -21.38
C MET A 99 8.08 20.93 -22.08
N LYS A 100 9.16 20.68 -21.34
CA LYS A 100 10.36 19.99 -21.85
C LYS A 100 10.08 18.53 -22.24
N TRP A 101 9.08 17.91 -21.61
CA TRP A 101 8.70 16.52 -21.91
C TRP A 101 8.06 16.37 -23.29
N ASN A 102 7.47 17.43 -23.83
CA ASN A 102 6.82 17.42 -25.15
C ASN A 102 5.82 16.26 -25.33
N LEU A 103 5.06 15.97 -24.27
CA LEU A 103 4.13 14.84 -24.20
C LEU A 103 2.77 15.25 -24.76
N HIS A 104 2.08 14.32 -25.43
CA HIS A 104 0.66 14.44 -25.78
C HIS A 104 -0.16 13.56 -24.85
N ALA A 105 -0.53 14.09 -23.67
CA ALA A 105 -1.24 13.30 -22.65
C ALA A 105 -2.07 14.17 -21.70
N ILE A 106 -2.99 13.52 -21.00
CA ILE A 106 -3.62 14.07 -19.79
C ILE A 106 -3.23 13.18 -18.62
N LEU A 107 -2.59 13.79 -17.63
CA LEU A 107 -2.04 13.13 -16.44
C LEU A 107 -2.77 13.63 -15.19
N ASP A 108 -3.04 12.73 -14.26
CA ASP A 108 -3.61 13.03 -12.94
C ASP A 108 -2.56 12.77 -11.86
N GLY A 109 -2.35 13.74 -10.99
CA GLY A 109 -1.29 13.66 -9.99
C GLY A 109 -1.50 14.60 -8.82
N GLU A 110 -0.52 14.63 -7.91
CA GLU A 110 -0.46 15.51 -6.75
C GLU A 110 0.84 16.32 -6.79
N VAL A 111 0.73 17.65 -6.71
CA VAL A 111 1.90 18.54 -6.54
C VAL A 111 2.18 18.67 -5.05
N VAL A 112 3.39 18.37 -4.64
CA VAL A 112 3.83 18.42 -3.24
C VAL A 112 5.15 19.16 -3.08
N VAL A 113 5.42 19.65 -1.87
CA VAL A 113 6.77 20.01 -1.43
C VAL A 113 7.22 18.96 -0.44
N ILE A 114 8.38 18.37 -0.69
CA ILE A 114 8.98 17.39 0.22
C ILE A 114 10.12 18.00 1.02
N ASN A 115 10.25 17.56 2.27
CA ASN A 115 11.40 17.90 3.10
C ASN A 115 12.57 16.93 2.84
N LYS A 116 13.73 17.17 3.49
CA LYS A 116 14.92 16.34 3.36
C LYS A 116 14.73 14.87 3.74
N ASN A 117 13.63 14.55 4.46
CA ASN A 117 13.27 13.17 4.86
C ASN A 117 12.22 12.55 3.92
N GLY A 118 11.91 13.17 2.78
CA GLY A 118 10.91 12.68 1.83
C GLY A 118 9.45 12.84 2.27
N VAL A 119 9.19 13.58 3.37
CA VAL A 119 7.84 13.81 3.89
C VAL A 119 7.24 15.05 3.26
N SER A 120 6.01 14.94 2.74
CA SER A 120 5.27 16.06 2.19
C SER A 120 4.91 17.09 3.26
N ASN A 121 5.03 18.38 2.92
CA ASN A 121 4.73 19.49 3.81
C ASN A 121 3.77 20.47 3.12
N PHE A 122 2.49 20.36 3.43
CA PHE A 122 1.45 21.20 2.84
C PHE A 122 1.62 22.70 3.18
N GLY A 123 2.09 23.01 4.38
CA GLY A 123 2.35 24.40 4.77
C GLY A 123 3.46 25.04 3.93
N ALA A 124 4.52 24.29 3.61
CA ALA A 124 5.58 24.73 2.70
C ALA A 124 5.04 24.90 1.27
N LEU A 125 4.25 23.94 0.76
CA LEU A 125 3.63 24.01 -0.56
C LEU A 125 2.69 25.22 -0.70
N GLN A 126 1.91 25.49 0.34
CA GLN A 126 0.99 26.63 0.35
C GLN A 126 1.73 27.97 0.19
N ASN A 127 2.85 28.12 0.87
CA ASN A 127 3.66 29.34 0.89
C ASN A 127 4.81 29.30 -0.13
N TRP A 128 4.90 28.26 -0.94
CA TRP A 128 5.96 28.04 -1.91
C TRP A 128 6.00 29.17 -2.96
N ARG A 129 7.17 29.76 -3.18
CA ARG A 129 7.43 30.87 -4.11
C ARG A 129 8.58 30.56 -5.06
N SER A 130 9.54 29.75 -4.60
CA SER A 130 10.73 29.36 -5.33
C SER A 130 11.33 28.10 -4.73
N GLU A 131 12.33 27.54 -5.38
CA GLU A 131 13.04 26.33 -4.96
C GLU A 131 13.71 26.48 -3.58
N ALA A 132 13.94 27.71 -3.11
CA ALA A 132 14.44 27.98 -1.76
C ALA A 132 13.44 27.55 -0.65
N ASP A 133 12.16 27.45 -0.97
CA ASP A 133 11.09 27.07 -0.03
C ASP A 133 10.92 25.55 0.08
N GLY A 134 11.69 24.76 -0.69
CA GLY A 134 11.69 23.30 -0.68
C GLY A 134 11.55 22.64 -2.07
N GLU A 135 11.85 21.36 -2.14
CA GLU A 135 11.79 20.59 -3.37
C GLU A 135 10.34 20.34 -3.79
N LEU A 136 9.99 20.82 -4.99
CA LEU A 136 8.66 20.64 -5.57
C LEU A 136 8.63 19.39 -6.44
N ILE A 137 7.67 18.49 -6.19
CA ILE A 137 7.50 17.23 -6.93
C ILE A 137 6.07 17.14 -7.43
N PHE A 138 5.89 16.66 -8.66
CA PHE A 138 4.61 16.26 -9.22
C PHE A 138 4.54 14.72 -9.27
N TYR A 139 3.85 14.10 -8.32
CA TYR A 139 3.58 12.67 -8.32
C TYR A 139 2.40 12.33 -9.20
N ILE A 140 2.66 11.67 -10.33
CA ILE A 140 1.64 11.21 -11.27
C ILE A 140 1.20 9.82 -10.86
N PHE A 141 -0.11 9.58 -10.81
CA PHE A 141 -0.67 8.29 -10.43
C PHE A 141 -1.74 7.76 -11.41
N ASP A 142 -2.04 8.50 -12.48
CA ASP A 142 -2.92 8.03 -13.56
C ASP A 142 -2.64 8.75 -14.88
N VAL A 143 -2.96 8.08 -16.00
CA VAL A 143 -2.96 8.63 -17.35
C VAL A 143 -4.33 8.43 -17.98
N LEU A 144 -4.96 9.54 -18.41
CA LEU A 144 -6.37 9.57 -18.79
C LEU A 144 -6.59 9.65 -20.31
N TRP A 145 -5.62 10.21 -21.00
CA TRP A 145 -5.60 10.35 -22.45
C TRP A 145 -4.15 10.34 -22.92
N LEU A 146 -3.87 9.68 -24.06
CA LEU A 146 -2.52 9.58 -24.59
C LEU A 146 -2.55 9.45 -26.12
N ASN A 147 -1.82 10.33 -26.82
CA ASN A 147 -1.60 10.27 -28.28
C ASN A 147 -2.89 10.07 -29.11
N GLY A 148 -3.97 10.77 -28.77
CA GLY A 148 -5.23 10.69 -29.49
C GLY A 148 -6.22 9.65 -28.94
N HIS A 149 -5.88 8.93 -27.89
CA HIS A 149 -6.70 7.85 -27.32
C HIS A 149 -7.20 8.17 -25.92
N ASP A 150 -8.51 7.94 -25.69
CA ASP A 150 -9.15 8.07 -24.37
C ASP A 150 -8.96 6.79 -23.56
N LEU A 151 -8.16 6.88 -22.49
CA LEU A 151 -7.82 5.74 -21.64
C LEU A 151 -8.75 5.56 -20.45
N ARG A 152 -9.69 6.48 -20.19
CA ARG A 152 -10.54 6.48 -18.98
C ARG A 152 -11.38 5.22 -18.82
N ASN A 153 -11.74 4.57 -19.91
CA ASN A 153 -12.50 3.30 -19.91
C ASN A 153 -11.63 2.06 -19.78
N LEU A 154 -10.30 2.18 -19.85
CA LEU A 154 -9.40 1.08 -19.51
C LEU A 154 -9.43 0.86 -17.98
N VAL A 155 -9.17 -0.37 -17.56
CA VAL A 155 -9.01 -0.67 -16.14
C VAL A 155 -7.74 -0.03 -15.57
N LEU A 156 -7.72 0.27 -14.28
CA LEU A 156 -6.62 0.99 -13.63
C LEU A 156 -5.26 0.31 -13.85
N THR A 157 -5.18 -1.01 -13.78
CA THR A 157 -3.93 -1.76 -14.00
C THR A 157 -3.34 -1.53 -15.38
N ASP A 158 -4.19 -1.42 -16.41
CA ASP A 158 -3.78 -1.15 -17.78
C ASP A 158 -3.28 0.29 -17.92
N ARG A 159 -3.98 1.26 -17.32
CA ARG A 159 -3.55 2.66 -17.31
C ARG A 159 -2.20 2.85 -16.60
N ILE A 160 -2.00 2.17 -15.46
CA ILE A 160 -0.71 2.18 -14.74
C ILE A 160 0.39 1.51 -15.58
N ALA A 161 0.11 0.40 -16.28
CA ALA A 161 1.06 -0.25 -17.15
C ALA A 161 1.47 0.69 -18.30
N ILE A 162 0.53 1.44 -18.88
CA ILE A 162 0.80 2.47 -19.89
C ILE A 162 1.63 3.61 -19.29
N LEU A 163 1.24 4.13 -18.12
CA LEU A 163 1.95 5.22 -17.42
C LEU A 163 3.43 4.87 -17.18
N LYS A 164 3.71 3.65 -16.74
CA LYS A 164 5.09 3.15 -16.51
C LYS A 164 5.95 3.05 -17.77
N THR A 165 5.36 3.08 -18.98
CA THR A 165 6.13 3.12 -20.25
C THR A 165 6.59 4.53 -20.62
N LEU A 166 6.04 5.55 -20.00
CA LEU A 166 6.41 6.93 -20.29
C LEU A 166 7.79 7.24 -19.71
N GLN A 167 8.71 7.71 -20.57
CA GLN A 167 10.04 8.12 -20.13
C GLN A 167 9.95 9.50 -19.46
N ILE A 168 10.20 9.55 -18.16
CA ILE A 168 10.14 10.77 -17.39
C ILE A 168 11.44 11.56 -17.54
N PRO A 169 11.41 12.82 -18.01
CA PRO A 169 12.62 13.59 -18.35
C PRO A 169 13.24 14.33 -17.17
N SER A 170 12.62 14.33 -15.99
CA SER A 170 13.01 15.21 -14.88
C SER A 170 12.67 14.57 -13.53
N GLU A 171 13.52 14.79 -12.53
CA GLU A 171 13.29 14.34 -11.14
C GLU A 171 12.13 15.08 -10.44
N ILE A 172 11.70 16.22 -10.98
CA ILE A 172 10.53 16.97 -10.49
C ILE A 172 9.22 16.22 -10.76
N ILE A 173 9.20 15.32 -11.76
CA ILE A 173 8.06 14.51 -12.12
C ILE A 173 8.36 13.07 -11.70
N ARG A 174 7.50 12.46 -10.90
CA ARG A 174 7.66 11.07 -10.43
C ARG A 174 6.35 10.32 -10.59
N ILE A 175 6.42 9.01 -10.88
CA ILE A 175 5.25 8.14 -10.83
C ILE A 175 5.04 7.72 -9.37
N SER A 176 3.81 7.84 -8.88
CA SER A 176 3.43 7.33 -7.56
C SER A 176 3.53 5.81 -7.55
N GLU A 177 4.25 5.25 -6.60
CA GLU A 177 4.36 3.80 -6.48
C GLU A 177 3.08 3.20 -5.93
N ALA A 178 2.66 2.09 -6.53
CA ALA A 178 1.51 1.30 -6.12
C ALA A 178 1.96 -0.03 -5.54
N PHE A 179 1.48 -0.34 -4.33
CA PHE A 179 1.78 -1.56 -3.59
C PHE A 179 0.58 -2.50 -3.68
N GLU A 180 0.84 -3.77 -3.97
CA GLU A 180 -0.19 -4.80 -4.05
C GLU A 180 -0.33 -5.52 -2.70
N GLU A 181 -1.58 -5.82 -2.30
CA GLU A 181 -1.95 -6.71 -1.19
C GLU A 181 -1.55 -6.30 0.24
N SER A 182 -0.82 -5.18 0.43
CA SER A 182 -0.24 -4.80 1.74
C SER A 182 -0.75 -3.45 2.27
N GLY A 183 -2.06 -3.20 2.18
CA GLY A 183 -2.65 -1.93 2.60
C GLY A 183 -2.49 -1.63 4.09
N ILE A 184 -2.64 -2.63 4.96
CA ILE A 184 -2.45 -2.49 6.41
C ILE A 184 -0.98 -2.15 6.71
N HIS A 185 -0.04 -2.88 6.11
CA HIS A 185 1.38 -2.66 6.35
C HIS A 185 1.84 -1.28 5.81
N LEU A 186 1.42 -0.91 4.60
CA LEU A 186 1.70 0.41 4.05
C LEU A 186 1.14 1.51 4.96
N PHE A 187 -0.09 1.35 5.46
CA PHE A 187 -0.72 2.32 6.37
C PHE A 187 0.08 2.52 7.66
N GLU A 188 0.53 1.45 8.30
CA GLU A 188 1.36 1.54 9.51
C GLU A 188 2.72 2.20 9.21
N SER A 189 3.31 1.94 8.04
CA SER A 189 4.55 2.57 7.61
C SER A 189 4.38 4.08 7.39
N VAL A 190 3.37 4.51 6.62
CA VAL A 190 3.10 5.93 6.38
C VAL A 190 2.73 6.67 7.66
N LYS A 191 2.06 5.98 8.62
CA LYS A 191 1.73 6.53 9.94
C LYS A 191 2.99 6.79 10.77
N LYS A 192 3.95 5.85 10.79
CA LYS A 192 5.25 6.02 11.45
C LYS A 192 6.07 7.15 10.84
N MET A 193 6.02 7.33 9.53
CA MET A 193 6.68 8.42 8.80
C MET A 193 5.98 9.77 8.97
N GLY A 194 4.81 9.83 9.60
CA GLY A 194 4.03 11.06 9.76
C GLY A 194 3.36 11.56 8.47
N LEU A 195 3.17 10.68 7.48
CA LEU A 195 2.46 10.98 6.24
C LEU A 195 0.94 10.98 6.46
N GLU A 196 0.19 11.58 5.52
CA GLU A 196 -1.25 11.83 5.67
C GLU A 196 -2.11 10.55 5.70
N GLY A 197 -1.69 9.50 4.98
CA GLY A 197 -2.44 8.25 4.87
C GLY A 197 -2.11 7.47 3.61
N ILE A 198 -3.05 6.63 3.19
CA ILE A 198 -2.96 5.85 1.96
C ILE A 198 -4.20 6.06 1.08
N ILE A 199 -4.05 5.82 -0.22
CA ILE A 199 -5.14 5.68 -1.20
C ILE A 199 -5.20 4.22 -1.61
N ALA A 200 -6.36 3.59 -1.44
CA ALA A 200 -6.66 2.27 -1.99
C ALA A 200 -7.45 2.43 -3.29
N LYS A 201 -7.00 1.79 -4.36
CA LYS A 201 -7.63 1.84 -5.69
C LYS A 201 -7.95 0.42 -6.15
N LYS A 202 -9.18 0.18 -6.60
CA LYS A 202 -9.58 -1.13 -7.12
C LYS A 202 -8.92 -1.38 -8.48
N LYS A 203 -8.22 -2.50 -8.65
CA LYS A 203 -7.45 -2.85 -9.86
C LYS A 203 -8.27 -2.76 -11.16
N GLN A 204 -9.52 -3.18 -11.10
CA GLN A 204 -10.45 -3.21 -12.24
C GLN A 204 -11.29 -1.94 -12.40
N SER A 205 -10.99 -0.86 -11.67
CA SER A 205 -11.75 0.40 -11.77
C SER A 205 -11.44 1.14 -13.07
N THR A 206 -12.47 1.69 -13.68
CA THR A 206 -12.35 2.71 -14.73
C THR A 206 -12.27 4.11 -14.10
N TYR A 207 -12.01 5.14 -14.89
CA TYR A 207 -11.90 6.50 -14.38
C TYR A 207 -13.23 7.26 -14.55
N HIS A 208 -13.87 7.59 -13.43
CA HIS A 208 -15.15 8.28 -13.39
C HIS A 208 -14.95 9.75 -13.01
N GLU A 209 -15.05 10.63 -14.01
CA GLU A 209 -14.86 12.07 -13.78
C GLU A 209 -15.85 12.65 -12.78
N ASN A 210 -15.34 13.46 -11.84
CA ASN A 210 -16.13 14.18 -10.84
C ASN A 210 -17.04 13.29 -9.97
N ASP A 211 -16.87 11.98 -10.02
CA ASP A 211 -17.69 11.04 -9.28
C ASP A 211 -16.94 10.48 -8.05
N ARG A 212 -17.70 10.26 -6.98
CA ARG A 212 -17.23 9.66 -5.73
C ARG A 212 -17.68 8.23 -5.67
N THR A 213 -16.89 7.36 -6.25
CA THR A 213 -17.15 5.92 -6.25
C THR A 213 -16.61 5.26 -4.98
N ARG A 214 -16.93 3.97 -4.80
CA ARG A 214 -16.30 3.12 -3.79
C ARG A 214 -15.08 2.36 -4.33
N GLU A 215 -14.60 2.72 -5.50
CA GLU A 215 -13.47 2.07 -6.15
C GLU A 215 -12.14 2.76 -5.84
N TRP A 216 -12.17 4.04 -5.42
CA TRP A 216 -11.03 4.78 -4.91
C TRP A 216 -11.33 5.25 -3.49
N LEU A 217 -10.53 4.78 -2.53
CA LEU A 217 -10.72 5.01 -1.11
C LEU A 217 -9.51 5.75 -0.54
N LYS A 218 -9.75 6.61 0.44
CA LYS A 218 -8.69 7.24 1.23
C LYS A 218 -8.81 6.80 2.67
N ILE A 219 -7.67 6.45 3.28
CA ILE A 219 -7.53 6.07 4.69
C ILE A 219 -6.52 7.02 5.31
N LYS A 220 -6.96 7.84 6.26
CA LYS A 220 -6.12 8.88 6.87
C LYS A 220 -5.51 8.41 8.18
N THR A 221 -4.25 8.77 8.46
CA THR A 221 -3.56 8.47 9.73
C THR A 221 -4.07 9.32 10.90
N GLN A 222 -4.64 10.50 10.57
CA GLN A 222 -5.24 11.42 11.53
C GLN A 222 -6.58 11.91 11.00
N LYS A 223 -7.52 12.17 11.89
CA LYS A 223 -8.79 12.78 11.49
C LYS A 223 -8.57 14.22 11.09
N ARG A 224 -8.83 14.53 9.84
CA ARG A 224 -8.74 15.88 9.26
C ARG A 224 -10.02 16.16 8.48
N GLN A 225 -10.50 17.41 8.61
CA GLN A 225 -11.69 17.92 7.94
C GLN A 225 -11.39 19.30 7.36
N GLU A 226 -11.81 19.54 6.14
CA GLU A 226 -11.85 20.89 5.58
C GLU A 226 -13.09 21.60 6.11
N VAL A 227 -12.92 22.84 6.48
CA VAL A 227 -13.99 23.68 7.05
C VAL A 227 -13.92 25.09 6.50
N VAL A 228 -15.06 25.75 6.49
CA VAL A 228 -15.17 27.17 6.08
C VAL A 228 -15.12 28.05 7.32
N ILE A 229 -14.31 29.09 7.28
CA ILE A 229 -14.20 30.08 8.35
C ILE A 229 -15.37 31.06 8.25
N GLY A 230 -16.23 31.04 9.25
CA GLY A 230 -17.40 31.94 9.36
C GLY A 230 -17.20 33.06 10.37
N GLY A 231 -16.08 33.06 11.12
CA GLY A 231 -15.78 34.11 12.08
C GLY A 231 -14.58 33.79 12.96
N TYR A 232 -14.29 34.70 13.87
CA TYR A 232 -13.28 34.50 14.91
C TYR A 232 -13.72 35.16 16.24
N THR A 233 -13.10 34.78 17.34
CA THR A 233 -13.42 35.32 18.67
C THR A 233 -12.28 36.17 19.22
N LEU A 234 -12.68 37.23 19.96
CA LEU A 234 -11.82 38.05 20.79
C LEU A 234 -12.22 37.82 22.24
N ASN A 235 -11.30 37.33 23.08
CA ASN A 235 -11.54 37.16 24.51
C ASN A 235 -11.09 38.40 25.29
N ALA A 236 -11.88 38.84 26.25
CA ALA A 236 -11.49 39.90 27.15
C ALA A 236 -10.20 39.53 27.92
N GLY A 237 -9.25 40.43 28.02
CA GLY A 237 -7.97 40.23 28.71
C GLY A 237 -6.95 39.34 28.00
N SER A 238 -7.17 38.90 26.76
CA SER A 238 -6.23 38.10 25.99
C SER A 238 -5.28 38.98 25.18
N ASN A 239 -3.98 38.70 25.26
CA ASN A 239 -2.95 39.34 24.43
C ASN A 239 -2.88 38.76 23.00
N LYS A 240 -3.66 37.73 22.68
CA LYS A 240 -3.73 37.14 21.34
C LYS A 240 -4.49 38.06 20.38
N ARG A 241 -4.08 38.12 19.13
CA ARG A 241 -4.76 38.90 18.08
C ARG A 241 -6.20 38.45 17.85
N PHE A 242 -6.44 37.16 17.97
CA PHE A 242 -7.76 36.53 18.12
C PHE A 242 -7.61 35.24 18.95
N SER A 243 -8.69 34.81 19.57
CA SER A 243 -8.65 33.66 20.50
C SER A 243 -8.93 32.34 19.78
N SER A 244 -9.88 32.33 18.84
CA SER A 244 -10.26 31.12 18.09
C SER A 244 -10.90 31.48 16.77
N LEU A 245 -10.86 30.57 15.81
CA LEU A 245 -11.67 30.60 14.60
C LEU A 245 -13.01 29.89 14.85
N LEU A 246 -14.09 30.38 14.26
CA LEU A 246 -15.40 29.77 14.23
C LEU A 246 -15.60 29.18 12.84
N VAL A 247 -15.84 27.87 12.77
CA VAL A 247 -15.82 27.14 11.50
C VAL A 247 -17.04 26.27 11.31
N GLY A 248 -17.34 25.99 10.05
CA GLY A 248 -18.44 25.12 9.68
C GLY A 248 -18.24 24.41 8.34
N VAL A 249 -19.22 23.59 7.99
CA VAL A 249 -19.31 22.89 6.71
C VAL A 249 -20.68 23.16 6.08
N TYR A 250 -20.76 23.08 4.75
CA TYR A 250 -22.03 23.23 4.07
C TYR A 250 -22.88 21.96 4.14
N GLN A 251 -24.15 22.13 4.43
CA GLN A 251 -25.19 21.10 4.34
C GLN A 251 -26.41 21.72 3.68
N LYS A 252 -26.86 21.19 2.54
CA LYS A 252 -28.00 21.72 1.76
C LYS A 252 -27.91 23.25 1.54
N LYS A 253 -26.74 23.75 1.14
CA LYS A 253 -26.42 25.16 0.91
C LYS A 253 -26.43 26.08 2.16
N LYS A 254 -26.55 25.54 3.37
CA LYS A 254 -26.47 26.24 4.63
C LYS A 254 -25.16 25.94 5.32
N LEU A 255 -24.51 26.93 5.92
CA LEU A 255 -23.29 26.73 6.68
C LEU A 255 -23.64 26.28 8.09
N ILE A 256 -23.28 25.03 8.43
CA ILE A 256 -23.52 24.44 9.74
C ILE A 256 -22.27 24.56 10.59
N TYR A 257 -22.39 25.09 11.79
CA TYR A 257 -21.28 25.23 12.72
C TYR A 257 -20.74 23.86 13.14
N THR A 258 -19.40 23.67 13.09
CA THR A 258 -18.74 22.40 13.44
C THR A 258 -17.64 22.56 14.48
N GLY A 259 -17.34 23.77 14.94
CA GLY A 259 -16.37 23.91 16.00
C GLY A 259 -15.65 25.26 16.12
N LYS A 260 -14.88 25.34 17.21
CA LYS A 260 -14.05 26.48 17.59
C LYS A 260 -12.59 26.07 17.67
N ILE A 261 -11.72 26.65 16.84
CA ILE A 261 -10.31 26.29 16.72
C ILE A 261 -9.47 27.32 17.47
N GLY A 262 -8.85 26.91 18.58
CA GLY A 262 -8.02 27.79 19.42
C GLY A 262 -6.52 27.53 19.36
N THR A 263 -6.06 26.55 18.55
CA THR A 263 -4.67 26.10 18.46
C THR A 263 -4.25 25.90 17.00
N GLY A 264 -2.94 25.71 16.75
CA GLY A 264 -2.38 25.48 15.42
C GLY A 264 -1.91 26.75 14.70
N PHE A 265 -1.90 27.92 15.35
CA PHE A 265 -1.37 29.16 14.80
C PHE A 265 -0.49 29.90 15.81
N ASN A 266 0.59 30.48 15.32
CA ASN A 266 1.46 31.42 16.02
C ASN A 266 1.02 32.88 15.75
N ASP A 267 1.70 33.86 16.35
CA ASP A 267 1.36 35.28 16.18
C ASP A 267 1.50 35.75 14.72
N SER A 268 2.53 35.28 14.01
CA SER A 268 2.74 35.62 12.58
C SER A 268 1.57 35.12 11.72
N LYS A 269 1.13 33.88 11.94
CA LYS A 269 -0.02 33.29 11.22
C LYS A 269 -1.33 34.00 11.59
N GLN A 270 -1.51 34.39 12.86
CA GLN A 270 -2.68 35.19 13.26
C GLN A 270 -2.71 36.55 12.56
N LYS A 271 -1.54 37.20 12.41
CA LYS A 271 -1.40 38.48 11.69
C LYS A 271 -1.75 38.34 10.20
N GLU A 272 -1.26 37.25 9.57
CA GLU A 272 -1.57 36.89 8.18
C GLU A 272 -3.08 36.69 7.98
N LEU A 273 -3.70 35.85 8.82
CA LEU A 273 -5.12 35.53 8.78
C LEU A 273 -5.98 36.78 8.95
N LEU A 274 -5.65 37.67 9.89
CA LEU A 274 -6.39 38.92 10.08
C LEU A 274 -6.32 39.87 8.88
N LYS A 275 -5.21 39.86 8.11
CA LYS A 275 -5.16 40.62 6.85
C LYS A 275 -6.18 40.09 5.85
N LEU A 276 -6.33 38.79 5.75
CA LEU A 276 -7.33 38.14 4.89
C LEU A 276 -8.76 38.33 5.38
N PHE A 277 -8.98 38.40 6.70
CA PHE A 277 -10.31 38.55 7.30
C PHE A 277 -10.87 39.97 7.19
N ARG A 278 -10.03 41.00 7.26
CA ARG A 278 -10.48 42.44 7.25
C ARG A 278 -11.50 42.78 6.18
N PRO A 279 -11.30 42.43 4.89
CA PRO A 279 -12.27 42.76 3.83
C PRO A 279 -13.55 41.91 3.88
N LEU A 280 -13.57 40.86 4.69
CA LEU A 280 -14.68 39.87 4.76
C LEU A 280 -15.59 40.09 5.97
N VAL A 281 -15.33 41.08 6.82
CA VAL A 281 -16.13 41.30 8.04
C VAL A 281 -17.57 41.65 7.69
N ILE A 282 -18.52 40.99 8.35
CA ILE A 282 -19.97 41.20 8.23
C ILE A 282 -20.61 41.38 9.60
N LYS A 283 -21.83 41.91 9.59
CA LYS A 283 -22.59 42.19 10.86
C LYS A 283 -23.33 40.99 11.41
N THR A 284 -23.75 40.07 10.58
CA THR A 284 -24.60 38.92 10.95
C THR A 284 -23.78 37.62 10.87
N ALA A 285 -24.12 36.65 11.73
CA ALA A 285 -23.49 35.32 11.69
C ALA A 285 -23.84 34.61 10.37
N PRO A 286 -22.84 33.98 9.69
CA PRO A 286 -23.09 33.25 8.46
C PRO A 286 -23.59 31.80 8.69
N PHE A 287 -23.64 31.36 9.94
CA PHE A 287 -24.11 30.02 10.30
C PHE A 287 -25.63 29.95 10.37
N GLU A 288 -26.21 28.80 9.99
CA GLU A 288 -27.65 28.54 10.09
C GLU A 288 -28.14 28.76 11.54
N ASP A 289 -27.46 28.13 12.49
CA ASP A 289 -27.69 28.37 13.91
C ASP A 289 -26.47 29.15 14.47
N VAL A 290 -26.75 30.27 15.12
CA VAL A 290 -25.69 31.09 15.72
C VAL A 290 -25.13 30.37 16.92
N PRO A 291 -23.82 29.98 16.92
CA PRO A 291 -23.26 29.23 18.01
C PRO A 291 -23.14 30.07 19.29
N ASP A 292 -23.48 29.48 20.43
CA ASP A 292 -23.17 30.07 21.73
C ASP A 292 -21.66 29.91 22.00
N ILE A 293 -20.91 30.98 21.68
CA ILE A 293 -19.45 31.02 21.83
C ILE A 293 -18.97 31.06 23.29
N ASN A 294 -19.86 31.40 24.22
CA ASN A 294 -19.61 31.52 25.66
C ASN A 294 -20.22 30.37 26.46
N LYS A 295 -20.71 29.32 25.79
CA LYS A 295 -21.31 28.14 26.45
C LYS A 295 -20.35 27.53 27.47
N PRO A 296 -20.74 27.42 28.75
CA PRO A 296 -19.96 26.72 29.77
C PRO A 296 -19.76 25.25 29.39
N SER A 297 -18.63 24.66 29.81
CA SER A 297 -18.38 23.23 29.71
C SER A 297 -18.01 22.64 31.07
N ARG A 298 -18.13 21.31 31.19
CA ARG A 298 -17.71 20.59 32.42
C ARG A 298 -16.28 20.92 32.84
N PHE A 299 -15.39 21.16 31.90
CA PHE A 299 -13.98 21.48 32.17
C PHE A 299 -13.70 22.98 32.25
N ARG A 300 -14.67 23.80 31.91
CA ARG A 300 -14.59 25.27 31.95
C ARG A 300 -15.96 25.86 32.24
N PRO A 301 -16.38 25.78 33.52
CA PRO A 301 -17.72 26.23 33.94
C PRO A 301 -17.90 27.74 33.79
N ASP A 302 -16.84 28.53 33.92
CA ASP A 302 -16.83 29.98 33.73
C ASP A 302 -15.83 30.38 32.62
N PRO A 303 -16.22 30.30 31.32
CA PRO A 303 -15.35 30.68 30.23
C PRO A 303 -15.19 32.21 30.18
N PRO A 304 -14.01 32.74 29.76
CA PRO A 304 -13.85 34.15 29.50
C PRO A 304 -14.87 34.65 28.49
N LYS A 305 -15.48 35.80 28.74
CA LYS A 305 -16.45 36.41 27.82
C LYS A 305 -15.74 36.71 26.49
N ALA A 306 -16.21 36.08 25.45
CA ALA A 306 -15.72 36.24 24.09
C ALA A 306 -16.71 37.07 23.25
N LYS A 307 -16.16 37.90 22.35
CA LYS A 307 -16.95 38.61 21.32
C LYS A 307 -16.64 37.97 19.96
N ALA A 308 -17.66 37.64 19.20
CA ALA A 308 -17.51 37.14 17.83
C ALA A 308 -17.36 38.30 16.85
N VAL A 309 -16.50 38.10 15.86
CA VAL A 309 -16.40 38.89 14.63
C VAL A 309 -16.76 37.94 13.47
N TRP A 310 -17.84 38.22 12.76
CA TRP A 310 -18.36 37.38 11.71
C TRP A 310 -17.72 37.71 10.36
N LEU A 311 -17.54 36.72 9.52
CA LEU A 311 -16.89 36.83 8.22
C LEU A 311 -17.79 36.25 7.11
N LYS A 312 -17.75 36.85 5.92
CA LYS A 312 -18.26 36.19 4.71
C LYS A 312 -17.56 34.82 4.59
N PRO A 313 -18.30 33.71 4.41
CA PRO A 313 -17.76 32.36 4.43
C PRO A 313 -17.04 32.02 3.11
N GLN A 314 -15.92 32.64 2.86
CA GLN A 314 -15.13 32.53 1.61
C GLN A 314 -13.77 31.87 1.82
N ILE A 315 -13.32 31.70 3.06
CA ILE A 315 -12.01 31.15 3.37
C ILE A 315 -12.18 29.74 3.88
N ILE A 316 -11.44 28.79 3.29
CA ILE A 316 -11.40 27.39 3.68
C ILE A 316 -10.09 27.13 4.42
N CYS A 317 -10.17 26.35 5.48
CA CYS A 317 -8.98 25.79 6.15
C CYS A 317 -9.15 24.31 6.41
N GLU A 318 -8.05 23.62 6.58
CA GLU A 318 -7.99 22.24 7.06
C GLU A 318 -7.78 22.23 8.57
N VAL A 319 -8.43 21.30 9.24
CA VAL A 319 -8.42 21.13 10.69
C VAL A 319 -8.15 19.68 11.03
N SER A 320 -7.18 19.42 11.91
CA SER A 320 -7.04 18.12 12.56
C SER A 320 -7.86 18.10 13.85
N PHE A 321 -8.44 16.94 14.21
CA PHE A 321 -9.26 16.80 15.41
C PHE A 321 -9.24 15.35 15.91
N THR A 322 -9.64 15.12 17.17
CA THR A 322 -9.63 13.76 17.75
C THR A 322 -10.89 12.98 17.39
N GLU A 323 -12.04 13.58 17.53
CA GLU A 323 -13.35 12.97 17.24
C GLU A 323 -14.42 14.03 16.94
N MET A 324 -15.52 13.59 16.34
CA MET A 324 -16.72 14.39 16.17
C MET A 324 -17.72 14.00 17.25
N THR A 325 -18.30 14.98 17.94
CA THR A 325 -19.34 14.73 18.93
C THR A 325 -20.68 14.39 18.26
N SER A 326 -21.65 13.88 19.02
CA SER A 326 -23.00 13.54 18.50
C SER A 326 -23.76 14.73 17.94
N ASP A 327 -23.47 15.94 18.41
CA ASP A 327 -24.01 17.22 17.94
C ASP A 327 -23.19 17.83 16.77
N GLY A 328 -22.23 17.08 16.21
CA GLY A 328 -21.49 17.47 14.99
C GLY A 328 -20.37 18.48 15.22
N VAL A 329 -19.87 18.60 16.46
CA VAL A 329 -18.78 19.52 16.81
C VAL A 329 -17.45 18.74 16.97
N MET A 330 -16.37 19.29 16.42
CA MET A 330 -15.02 18.70 16.52
C MET A 330 -14.43 18.85 17.93
N ARG A 331 -13.86 17.77 18.47
CA ARG A 331 -13.08 17.79 19.72
C ARG A 331 -11.60 18.02 19.46
N HIS A 332 -10.99 18.88 20.28
CA HIS A 332 -9.58 19.28 20.20
C HIS A 332 -9.13 19.68 18.78
N PRO A 333 -9.89 20.56 18.09
CA PRO A 333 -9.52 20.94 16.75
C PRO A 333 -8.28 21.83 16.74
N ALA A 334 -7.35 21.57 15.82
CA ALA A 334 -6.16 22.36 15.56
C ALA A 334 -6.08 22.76 14.10
N PHE A 335 -5.75 24.03 13.85
CA PHE A 335 -5.58 24.57 12.51
C PHE A 335 -4.38 23.93 11.83
N ALA A 336 -4.57 23.36 10.65
CA ALA A 336 -3.52 22.71 9.85
C ALA A 336 -3.03 23.62 8.70
N GLY A 337 -3.92 24.40 8.08
CA GLY A 337 -3.55 25.32 6.99
C GLY A 337 -4.77 25.87 6.27
N LEU A 338 -4.57 26.89 5.44
CA LEU A 338 -5.61 27.39 4.53
C LEU A 338 -5.74 26.46 3.30
N ARG A 339 -6.89 26.50 2.62
CA ARG A 339 -7.12 25.82 1.33
C ARG A 339 -7.60 26.85 0.30
N SER A 340 -6.88 26.96 -0.81
CA SER A 340 -7.21 27.91 -1.90
C SER A 340 -7.64 27.21 -3.19
N ASP A 341 -7.58 25.88 -3.20
CA ASP A 341 -7.85 25.01 -4.35
C ASP A 341 -9.31 24.60 -4.48
N LYS A 342 -10.17 25.00 -3.52
CA LYS A 342 -11.59 24.61 -3.47
C LYS A 342 -12.51 25.80 -3.41
N GLU A 343 -13.79 25.55 -3.75
CA GLU A 343 -14.87 26.51 -3.54
C GLU A 343 -15.53 26.25 -2.18
N PRO A 344 -15.90 27.31 -1.42
CA PRO A 344 -16.45 27.16 -0.06
C PRO A 344 -17.69 26.28 0.03
N ASP A 345 -18.61 26.40 -0.92
CA ASP A 345 -19.87 25.63 -0.99
C ASP A 345 -19.67 24.13 -1.26
N SER A 346 -18.49 23.75 -1.75
CA SER A 346 -18.10 22.34 -1.94
C SER A 346 -17.62 21.64 -0.66
N VAL A 347 -17.42 22.42 0.42
CA VAL A 347 -16.90 21.91 1.70
C VAL A 347 -18.04 21.30 2.51
N VAL A 348 -18.14 19.99 2.51
CA VAL A 348 -19.15 19.20 3.23
C VAL A 348 -18.50 18.31 4.28
N LEU A 349 -19.29 17.86 5.26
CA LEU A 349 -18.79 16.90 6.24
C LEU A 349 -18.46 15.57 5.57
N GLU A 350 -17.18 15.17 5.66
CA GLU A 350 -16.75 13.86 5.20
C GLU A 350 -17.17 12.80 6.24
N LYS A 351 -18.01 11.85 5.81
CA LYS A 351 -18.40 10.72 6.65
C LYS A 351 -17.53 9.52 6.34
N GLU A 352 -16.93 8.96 7.37
CA GLU A 352 -16.23 7.70 7.28
C GLU A 352 -17.23 6.57 6.98
N ILE A 353 -16.92 5.75 5.98
CA ILE A 353 -17.67 4.52 5.71
C ILE A 353 -16.90 3.38 6.38
N PRO A 354 -17.55 2.54 7.20
CA PRO A 354 -16.90 1.34 7.74
C PRO A 354 -16.36 0.47 6.62
N GLU A 355 -15.10 0.03 6.75
CA GLU A 355 -14.42 -0.84 5.77
C GLU A 355 -15.26 -2.08 5.45
N GLU A 356 -15.88 -2.67 6.47
CA GLU A 356 -16.77 -3.83 6.33
C GLU A 356 -17.91 -3.61 5.34
N LYS A 357 -18.45 -2.38 5.21
CA LYS A 357 -19.49 -2.05 4.24
C LYS A 357 -18.99 -1.94 2.80
N ILE A 358 -17.71 -1.69 2.60
CA ILE A 358 -17.06 -1.73 1.29
C ILE A 358 -16.92 -3.20 0.84
N ARG A 359 -16.51 -4.08 1.75
CA ARG A 359 -16.38 -5.53 1.51
C ARG A 359 -17.73 -6.25 1.44
N SER A 360 -18.75 -5.82 2.18
CA SER A 360 -20.08 -6.45 2.20
C SER A 360 -20.93 -6.19 0.95
N VAL A 361 -20.63 -5.14 0.18
CA VAL A 361 -21.29 -4.92 -1.13
C VAL A 361 -20.93 -6.03 -2.13
N LYS A 362 -19.78 -6.69 -1.99
CA LYS A 362 -19.47 -7.93 -2.72
C LYS A 362 -20.50 -9.05 -2.39
N LYS A 363 -20.97 -9.17 -1.15
CA LYS A 363 -21.91 -10.25 -0.75
C LYS A 363 -23.32 -10.11 -1.36
N ASN A 364 -23.79 -8.89 -1.60
CA ASN A 364 -25.16 -8.64 -2.11
C ASN A 364 -25.24 -8.45 -3.63
N ALA A 365 -24.17 -7.99 -4.28
CA ALA A 365 -24.11 -7.91 -5.75
C ALA A 365 -23.91 -9.30 -6.39
N ASP A 366 -23.30 -10.22 -5.64
CA ASP A 366 -23.01 -11.59 -6.09
C ASP A 366 -24.24 -12.53 -6.06
N GLN A 367 -25.34 -12.14 -5.42
CA GLN A 367 -26.57 -12.97 -5.42
C GLN A 367 -27.45 -12.80 -6.67
N ASN A 368 -27.29 -11.75 -7.47
CA ASN A 368 -28.16 -11.49 -8.62
C ASN A 368 -27.52 -11.57 -10.02
N ASN A 369 -26.20 -11.76 -10.12
CA ASN A 369 -25.52 -11.96 -11.41
C ASN A 369 -24.20 -12.69 -11.22
N ILE A 370 -24.25 -14.00 -10.95
CA ILE A 370 -23.05 -14.82 -11.06
C ILE A 370 -23.37 -16.19 -11.62
N VAL A 371 -22.95 -16.34 -12.85
CA VAL A 371 -22.21 -17.54 -13.22
C VAL A 371 -20.85 -17.04 -13.71
N MET A 372 -19.79 -17.44 -13.02
CA MET A 372 -18.37 -17.37 -13.30
C MET A 372 -17.54 -16.31 -12.51
N ALA A 373 -16.88 -16.88 -11.47
CA ALA A 373 -15.49 -16.77 -11.03
C ALA A 373 -15.03 -15.52 -10.27
N SER A 374 -15.10 -15.59 -8.99
CA SER A 374 -14.06 -15.63 -7.95
C SER A 374 -14.75 -15.89 -6.61
N LYS A 375 -15.00 -17.15 -6.36
CA LYS A 375 -15.29 -17.63 -5.01
C LYS A 375 -14.09 -17.23 -4.16
N GLU A 376 -14.29 -16.39 -3.08
CA GLU A 376 -13.59 -16.74 -1.85
C GLU A 376 -13.75 -18.24 -1.74
N ARG A 377 -12.66 -18.98 -1.88
CA ARG A 377 -12.68 -20.38 -1.52
C ARG A 377 -13.05 -20.38 -0.04
N PRO A 378 -14.19 -20.91 0.41
CA PRO A 378 -14.32 -21.31 1.79
C PRO A 378 -13.07 -22.10 2.06
N ALA A 379 -12.39 -21.91 3.20
CA ALA A 379 -11.11 -22.54 3.48
C ALA A 379 -11.16 -23.95 2.87
N LYS A 380 -10.56 -24.14 1.68
CA LYS A 380 -10.73 -25.36 0.89
C LYS A 380 -9.98 -26.40 1.66
N THR A 381 -10.68 -27.09 2.54
CA THR A 381 -10.14 -28.26 3.18
C THR A 381 -10.03 -29.35 2.11
N LEU A 382 -8.81 -29.70 1.75
CA LEU A 382 -8.54 -30.85 0.90
C LEU A 382 -9.06 -32.12 1.56
N LEU A 383 -8.91 -32.19 2.88
CA LEU A 383 -9.13 -33.35 3.70
C LEU A 383 -10.42 -33.26 4.53
N ASN A 384 -11.20 -34.30 4.50
CA ASN A 384 -12.41 -34.52 5.27
C ASN A 384 -12.11 -34.49 6.79
N PRO A 385 -12.95 -33.88 7.65
CA PRO A 385 -12.64 -33.74 9.07
C PRO A 385 -12.64 -35.03 9.87
N THR A 386 -13.33 -36.09 9.41
CA THR A 386 -13.60 -37.28 10.21
C THR A 386 -12.73 -38.51 9.89
N GLU A 387 -12.22 -38.63 8.69
CA GLU A 387 -11.47 -39.81 8.25
C GLU A 387 -9.99 -39.73 8.63
N LYS A 388 -9.44 -40.76 9.30
CA LYS A 388 -8.03 -40.82 9.73
C LYS A 388 -7.04 -41.05 8.58
N THR A 389 -7.53 -41.63 7.47
CA THR A 389 -6.75 -41.91 6.26
C THR A 389 -7.60 -41.60 5.05
N GLN A 390 -7.05 -40.86 4.10
CA GLN A 390 -7.76 -40.45 2.88
C GLN A 390 -6.84 -40.55 1.67
N VAL A 391 -7.42 -40.84 0.51
CA VAL A 391 -6.76 -40.75 -0.78
C VAL A 391 -7.40 -39.59 -1.55
N LYS A 392 -6.57 -38.70 -2.08
CA LYS A 392 -7.01 -37.56 -2.89
C LYS A 392 -6.22 -37.50 -4.18
N LYS A 393 -6.89 -37.11 -5.26
CA LYS A 393 -6.24 -36.86 -6.54
C LYS A 393 -5.91 -35.36 -6.62
N VAL A 394 -4.61 -35.04 -6.74
CA VAL A 394 -4.10 -33.67 -6.85
C VAL A 394 -3.18 -33.63 -8.07
N ASN A 395 -3.39 -32.67 -8.97
CA ASN A 395 -2.61 -32.50 -10.22
C ASN A 395 -2.41 -33.81 -11.02
N GLY A 396 -3.43 -34.69 -10.98
CA GLY A 396 -3.38 -35.99 -11.70
C GLY A 396 -2.79 -37.14 -10.89
N HIS A 397 -2.15 -36.92 -9.75
CA HIS A 397 -1.50 -37.91 -8.91
C HIS A 397 -2.36 -38.29 -7.71
N GLU A 398 -2.37 -39.57 -7.35
CA GLU A 398 -3.05 -40.07 -6.15
C GLU A 398 -2.12 -39.97 -4.94
N LEU A 399 -2.54 -39.19 -3.94
CA LEU A 399 -1.83 -39.03 -2.67
C LEU A 399 -2.62 -39.70 -1.54
N LYS A 400 -1.95 -40.61 -0.83
CA LYS A 400 -2.47 -41.24 0.38
C LYS A 400 -2.01 -40.44 1.60
N PHE A 401 -2.95 -39.86 2.31
CA PHE A 401 -2.72 -39.13 3.56
C PHE A 401 -3.17 -40.01 4.73
N SER A 402 -2.27 -40.34 5.66
CA SER A 402 -2.52 -41.20 6.82
C SER A 402 -2.18 -40.50 8.13
N ASN A 403 -2.68 -41.04 9.23
CA ASN A 403 -2.48 -40.52 10.58
C ASN A 403 -2.92 -39.06 10.72
N LEU A 404 -4.06 -38.70 10.11
CA LEU A 404 -4.53 -37.33 9.99
C LEU A 404 -4.91 -36.71 11.34
N ASP A 405 -5.30 -37.49 12.34
CA ASP A 405 -5.64 -37.03 13.68
C ASP A 405 -4.41 -36.93 14.59
N LYS A 406 -3.21 -37.26 14.10
CA LYS A 406 -1.98 -37.14 14.88
C LYS A 406 -1.73 -35.66 15.21
N ILE A 407 -1.60 -35.36 16.50
CA ILE A 407 -1.34 -34.00 16.98
C ILE A 407 0.11 -33.62 16.63
N TYR A 408 0.27 -32.56 15.88
CA TYR A 408 1.56 -32.03 15.46
C TYR A 408 2.00 -30.82 16.31
N TRP A 409 1.05 -30.02 16.82
CA TRP A 409 1.29 -28.92 17.76
C TRP A 409 0.43 -29.13 19.00
N PRO A 410 0.99 -29.70 20.08
CA PRO A 410 0.22 -30.08 21.26
C PRO A 410 -0.47 -28.91 21.97
N LYS A 411 0.19 -27.75 22.04
CA LYS A 411 -0.35 -26.55 22.70
C LYS A 411 -1.57 -25.99 21.99
N GLU A 412 -1.50 -25.87 20.68
CA GLU A 412 -2.55 -25.35 19.80
C GLU A 412 -3.57 -26.44 19.42
N LYS A 413 -3.29 -27.70 19.75
CA LYS A 413 -4.07 -28.89 19.37
C LYS A 413 -4.25 -29.05 17.86
N LEU A 414 -3.28 -28.57 17.07
CA LEU A 414 -3.29 -28.70 15.63
C LEU A 414 -2.79 -30.09 15.22
N THR A 415 -3.49 -30.68 14.24
CA THR A 415 -3.23 -32.04 13.75
C THR A 415 -2.44 -32.02 12.45
N LYS A 416 -1.98 -33.19 12.03
CA LYS A 416 -1.40 -33.41 10.69
C LYS A 416 -2.38 -32.99 9.58
N ARG A 417 -3.68 -33.20 9.77
CA ARG A 417 -4.74 -32.76 8.85
C ARG A 417 -4.72 -31.23 8.67
N ASP A 418 -4.62 -30.50 9.78
CA ASP A 418 -4.60 -29.04 9.76
C ASP A 418 -3.38 -28.51 9.00
N MET A 419 -2.21 -29.11 9.22
CA MET A 419 -0.99 -28.79 8.48
C MET A 419 -1.16 -29.06 6.97
N LEU A 420 -1.72 -30.20 6.58
CA LEU A 420 -1.91 -30.53 5.16
C LEU A 420 -2.93 -29.59 4.49
N ASN A 421 -4.02 -29.26 5.18
CA ASN A 421 -4.99 -28.27 4.70
C ASN A 421 -4.37 -26.88 4.59
N TYR A 422 -3.49 -26.51 5.52
CA TYR A 422 -2.74 -25.24 5.44
C TYR A 422 -1.85 -25.22 4.20
N TYR A 423 -1.01 -26.24 3.95
CA TYR A 423 -0.17 -26.28 2.75
C TYR A 423 -0.98 -26.28 1.46
N TYR A 424 -2.15 -26.91 1.45
CA TYR A 424 -3.07 -26.83 0.32
C TYR A 424 -3.60 -25.43 0.07
N GLN A 425 -3.89 -24.68 1.14
CA GLN A 425 -4.38 -23.30 1.03
C GLN A 425 -3.28 -22.33 0.57
N VAL A 426 -2.07 -22.48 1.09
CA VAL A 426 -0.94 -21.59 0.77
C VAL A 426 -0.17 -22.02 -0.47
N ALA A 427 -0.49 -23.15 -1.09
CA ALA A 427 0.21 -23.64 -2.29
C ALA A 427 0.37 -22.59 -3.41
N PRO A 428 -0.64 -21.77 -3.77
CA PRO A 428 -0.48 -20.75 -4.81
C PRO A 428 0.57 -19.67 -4.46
N PHE A 429 0.81 -19.44 -3.19
CA PHE A 429 1.73 -18.42 -2.68
C PHE A 429 3.14 -18.95 -2.44
N ILE A 430 3.29 -20.19 -2.02
CA ILE A 430 4.60 -20.78 -1.68
C ILE A 430 5.27 -21.43 -2.89
N LEU A 431 4.52 -22.01 -3.82
CA LEU A 431 5.05 -22.72 -5.00
C LEU A 431 5.97 -21.85 -5.88
N PRO A 432 5.75 -20.55 -6.10
CA PRO A 432 6.67 -19.71 -6.86
C PRO A 432 8.12 -19.73 -6.32
N TYR A 433 8.28 -19.94 -5.01
CA TYR A 433 9.58 -19.99 -4.34
C TYR A 433 10.20 -21.39 -4.25
N LEU A 434 9.40 -22.44 -4.44
CA LEU A 434 9.83 -23.84 -4.35
C LEU A 434 10.05 -24.50 -5.71
N LYS A 435 9.35 -24.03 -6.73
CA LYS A 435 9.29 -24.71 -8.04
C LYS A 435 10.63 -24.80 -8.73
N GLY A 436 10.96 -26.06 -9.16
CA GLY A 436 12.20 -26.36 -9.86
C GLY A 436 13.44 -26.28 -8.96
N ARG A 437 13.29 -26.32 -7.64
CA ARG A 437 14.39 -26.30 -6.68
C ARG A 437 14.48 -27.64 -5.95
N PRO A 438 15.70 -28.20 -5.78
CA PRO A 438 15.92 -29.32 -4.88
C PRO A 438 15.58 -28.94 -3.45
N GLN A 439 15.02 -29.88 -2.68
CA GLN A 439 14.52 -29.67 -1.33
C GLN A 439 15.34 -30.44 -0.30
N SER A 440 15.69 -29.80 0.80
CA SER A 440 16.16 -30.48 2.01
C SER A 440 15.00 -30.53 3.00
N LEU A 441 14.41 -31.73 3.19
CA LEU A 441 13.23 -31.92 3.99
C LEU A 441 13.57 -32.05 5.47
N ASN A 442 13.19 -31.12 6.32
CA ASN A 442 13.26 -31.30 7.76
C ASN A 442 11.93 -31.94 8.24
N ARG A 443 11.97 -33.24 8.55
CA ARG A 443 10.81 -34.04 8.87
C ARG A 443 10.63 -34.17 10.37
N PHE A 444 9.38 -34.01 10.81
CA PHE A 444 8.92 -34.13 12.20
C PHE A 444 7.83 -35.22 12.26
N PRO A 445 8.19 -36.48 12.19
CA PRO A 445 7.19 -37.57 12.13
C PRO A 445 6.29 -37.62 13.36
N ASP A 446 6.77 -37.13 14.51
CA ASP A 446 6.05 -37.15 15.79
C ASP A 446 5.55 -35.76 16.23
N GLY A 447 5.51 -34.77 15.29
CA GLY A 447 5.10 -33.40 15.55
C GLY A 447 6.24 -32.52 16.05
N ILE A 448 5.94 -31.21 16.30
CA ILE A 448 6.95 -30.18 16.52
C ILE A 448 7.80 -30.38 17.80
N GLU A 449 7.24 -31.03 18.81
CA GLU A 449 7.93 -31.36 20.07
C GLU A 449 8.65 -32.72 20.01
N GLY A 450 8.47 -33.47 18.92
CA GLY A 450 9.14 -34.74 18.66
C GLY A 450 10.51 -34.58 18.04
N GLY A 451 11.23 -35.71 17.87
CA GLY A 451 12.50 -35.74 17.14
C GLY A 451 12.32 -35.37 15.67
N ASN A 452 13.30 -34.64 15.12
CA ASN A 452 13.36 -34.30 13.70
C ASN A 452 14.61 -34.84 13.02
N PHE A 453 14.58 -34.92 11.70
CA PHE A 453 15.74 -35.28 10.90
C PHE A 453 15.67 -34.70 9.49
N TYR A 454 16.82 -34.41 8.92
CA TYR A 454 16.91 -33.98 7.53
C TYR A 454 16.96 -35.18 6.58
N GLN A 455 16.03 -35.21 5.65
CA GLN A 455 16.05 -36.13 4.51
C GLN A 455 16.48 -35.35 3.26
N LYS A 456 17.69 -35.67 2.77
CA LYS A 456 18.26 -35.09 1.55
C LYS A 456 18.21 -36.07 0.38
N ASP A 457 18.11 -37.37 0.65
CA ASP A 457 18.10 -38.45 -0.35
C ASP A 457 16.76 -39.19 -0.37
N ILE A 458 16.09 -39.14 -1.52
CA ILE A 458 14.81 -39.81 -1.79
C ILE A 458 14.95 -41.03 -2.69
N LYS A 459 16.15 -41.41 -3.09
CA LYS A 459 16.41 -42.53 -4.02
C LYS A 459 15.71 -43.79 -3.56
N GLY A 460 14.80 -44.33 -4.41
CA GLY A 460 14.02 -45.52 -4.12
C GLY A 460 12.99 -45.38 -2.99
N LYS A 461 12.74 -44.15 -2.47
CA LYS A 461 11.84 -43.88 -1.35
C LYS A 461 10.66 -42.99 -1.73
N ALA A 462 10.68 -42.37 -2.89
CA ALA A 462 9.62 -41.52 -3.41
C ALA A 462 8.81 -42.26 -4.52
N PRO A 463 7.55 -41.90 -4.73
CA PRO A 463 6.78 -42.35 -5.89
C PRO A 463 7.45 -41.94 -7.22
N GLU A 464 7.27 -42.72 -8.27
CA GLU A 464 7.87 -42.49 -9.61
C GLU A 464 7.50 -41.12 -10.22
N TRP A 465 6.35 -40.56 -9.84
CA TRP A 465 5.92 -39.25 -10.35
C TRP A 465 6.58 -38.05 -9.64
N ILE A 466 7.32 -38.29 -8.56
CA ILE A 466 8.12 -37.23 -7.91
C ILE A 466 9.41 -37.04 -8.70
N GLU A 467 9.64 -35.83 -9.16
CA GLU A 467 10.89 -35.45 -9.82
C GLU A 467 12.05 -35.48 -8.82
N GLY A 468 13.10 -36.23 -9.16
CA GLY A 468 14.34 -36.32 -8.42
C GLY A 468 15.46 -35.59 -9.14
N PHE A 469 16.36 -34.96 -8.37
CA PHE A 469 17.58 -34.30 -8.89
C PHE A 469 18.81 -34.95 -8.27
N ALA A 470 19.56 -35.70 -9.09
CA ALA A 470 20.83 -36.31 -8.67
C ALA A 470 21.94 -35.27 -8.58
N TYR A 471 22.55 -35.15 -7.40
CA TYR A 471 23.65 -34.23 -7.15
C TYR A 471 24.63 -34.79 -6.14
N ARG A 472 25.92 -34.56 -6.39
CA ARG A 472 27.01 -34.93 -5.49
C ARG A 472 27.59 -33.67 -4.87
N SER A 473 27.40 -33.48 -3.56
CA SER A 473 28.07 -32.42 -2.82
C SER A 473 29.54 -32.76 -2.58
N GLU A 474 30.37 -31.76 -2.45
CA GLU A 474 31.78 -31.92 -2.08
C GLU A 474 31.88 -32.66 -0.73
N GLY A 475 32.56 -33.80 -0.71
CA GLY A 475 32.67 -34.68 0.46
C GLY A 475 31.65 -35.83 0.53
N ASP A 476 30.68 -35.92 -0.36
CA ASP A 476 29.75 -37.05 -0.46
C ASP A 476 30.41 -38.22 -1.25
N LEU A 477 30.26 -39.43 -0.72
CA LEU A 477 30.81 -40.64 -1.36
C LEU A 477 29.94 -41.10 -2.57
N GLN A 478 28.68 -40.73 -2.59
CA GLN A 478 27.71 -41.14 -3.61
C GLN A 478 26.79 -39.99 -3.97
N ASP A 479 26.22 -40.04 -5.17
CA ASP A 479 25.16 -39.11 -5.60
C ASP A 479 23.93 -39.30 -4.73
N LYS A 480 23.39 -38.21 -4.22
CA LYS A 480 22.09 -38.14 -3.55
C LYS A 480 21.04 -37.67 -4.54
N GLU A 481 19.83 -38.19 -4.40
CA GLU A 481 18.71 -37.75 -5.20
C GLU A 481 17.79 -36.85 -4.36
N PHE A 482 17.82 -35.55 -4.64
CA PHE A 482 16.99 -34.57 -3.94
C PHE A 482 15.60 -34.49 -4.56
N LEU A 483 14.57 -34.38 -3.72
CA LEU A 483 13.20 -34.11 -4.20
C LEU A 483 13.15 -32.71 -4.83
N VAL A 484 12.51 -32.62 -6.01
CA VAL A 484 12.22 -31.33 -6.66
C VAL A 484 10.75 -31.01 -6.50
N CYS A 485 10.43 -29.84 -5.95
CA CYS A 485 9.06 -29.38 -5.87
C CYS A 485 8.64 -28.77 -7.22
N THR A 486 7.66 -29.36 -7.88
CA THR A 486 7.20 -28.95 -9.21
C THR A 486 5.79 -28.36 -9.21
N ASP A 487 4.94 -28.81 -8.27
CA ASP A 487 3.52 -28.47 -8.22
C ASP A 487 2.91 -28.68 -6.82
N GLU A 488 1.59 -28.49 -6.72
CA GLU A 488 0.83 -28.69 -5.49
C GLU A 488 0.86 -30.15 -4.98
N ALA A 489 0.91 -31.15 -5.89
CA ALA A 489 0.99 -32.56 -5.49
C ALA A 489 2.33 -32.86 -4.81
N SER A 490 3.46 -32.40 -5.37
CA SER A 490 4.79 -32.57 -4.77
C SER A 490 4.92 -31.82 -3.44
N LEU A 491 4.34 -30.62 -3.30
CA LEU A 491 4.27 -29.87 -2.02
C LEU A 491 3.50 -30.68 -0.95
N LEU A 492 2.32 -31.18 -1.29
CA LEU A 492 1.50 -31.96 -0.37
C LEU A 492 2.12 -33.32 -0.04
N TYR A 493 2.86 -33.90 -0.97
CA TYR A 493 3.65 -35.10 -0.70
C TYR A 493 4.72 -34.83 0.38
N MET A 494 5.52 -33.77 0.24
CA MET A 494 6.49 -33.36 1.26
C MET A 494 5.83 -33.16 2.63
N ALA A 495 4.73 -32.41 2.69
CA ALA A 495 3.98 -32.19 3.92
C ALA A 495 3.44 -33.49 4.49
N SER A 496 3.00 -34.47 3.66
CA SER A 496 2.50 -35.78 4.11
C SER A 496 3.56 -36.63 4.80
N LEU A 497 4.83 -36.40 4.44
CA LEU A 497 5.98 -37.03 5.10
C LEU A 497 6.29 -36.40 6.49
N GLY A 498 5.54 -35.39 6.90
CA GLY A 498 5.77 -34.67 8.15
C GLY A 498 6.85 -33.55 7.99
N CYS A 499 7.08 -33.07 6.78
CA CYS A 499 7.96 -31.94 6.58
C CYS A 499 7.24 -30.66 7.03
N ILE A 500 7.63 -30.15 8.21
CA ILE A 500 7.14 -28.86 8.74
C ILE A 500 7.99 -27.73 8.16
N GLU A 501 9.31 -27.92 8.11
CA GLU A 501 10.24 -26.95 7.56
C GLU A 501 10.65 -27.35 6.14
N ILE A 502 10.27 -26.54 5.17
CA ILE A 502 10.62 -26.72 3.76
C ILE A 502 11.85 -25.86 3.45
N ASN A 503 12.95 -26.49 3.11
CA ASN A 503 14.23 -25.83 2.86
C ASN A 503 14.63 -26.03 1.38
N PRO A 504 14.15 -25.14 0.47
CA PRO A 504 14.57 -25.14 -0.92
C PRO A 504 16.03 -24.70 -1.06
N TRP A 505 16.73 -25.23 -2.06
CA TRP A 505 18.01 -24.65 -2.47
C TRP A 505 17.83 -23.21 -2.96
N SER A 506 18.84 -22.39 -2.77
CA SER A 506 18.88 -21.04 -3.34
C SER A 506 19.02 -21.02 -4.86
N SER A 507 19.37 -22.17 -5.48
CA SER A 507 19.47 -22.39 -6.92
C SER A 507 18.36 -23.31 -7.44
N THR A 508 18.20 -23.35 -8.77
CA THR A 508 17.29 -24.27 -9.48
C THR A 508 18.04 -25.46 -10.08
N THR A 509 17.32 -26.53 -10.43
CA THR A 509 17.89 -27.68 -11.14
C THR A 509 18.51 -27.33 -12.49
N LYS A 510 18.10 -26.20 -13.10
CA LYS A 510 18.64 -25.72 -14.39
C LYS A 510 20.03 -25.08 -14.25
N LYS A 511 20.33 -24.50 -13.09
CA LYS A 511 21.59 -23.84 -12.75
C LYS A 511 21.99 -24.17 -11.31
N PRO A 512 22.34 -25.42 -11.01
CA PRO A 512 22.49 -25.88 -9.62
C PRO A 512 23.61 -25.18 -8.85
N ASP A 513 24.64 -24.73 -9.55
CA ASP A 513 25.83 -24.10 -8.93
C ASP A 513 25.74 -22.55 -8.85
N TYR A 514 24.64 -21.98 -9.37
CA TYR A 514 24.42 -20.53 -9.44
C TYR A 514 23.14 -20.17 -8.71
N PRO A 515 23.23 -19.72 -7.45
CA PRO A 515 22.05 -19.35 -6.66
C PRO A 515 21.36 -18.10 -7.22
N ASP A 516 20.01 -18.08 -7.14
CA ASP A 516 19.21 -16.90 -7.43
C ASP A 516 19.26 -15.89 -6.29
N TRP A 517 19.54 -16.38 -5.07
CA TRP A 517 19.50 -15.63 -3.83
C TRP A 517 20.77 -15.80 -3.02
N CYS A 518 21.30 -14.70 -2.50
CA CYS A 518 22.19 -14.70 -1.36
C CYS A 518 21.33 -14.53 -0.10
N ILE A 519 21.55 -15.36 0.92
CA ILE A 519 20.74 -15.36 2.14
C ILE A 519 21.64 -15.08 3.33
N ILE A 520 21.24 -14.11 4.17
CA ILE A 520 21.83 -13.87 5.48
C ILE A 520 20.76 -14.23 6.52
N ASP A 521 21.06 -15.16 7.42
CA ASP A 521 20.17 -15.63 8.45
C ASP A 521 20.58 -15.05 9.82
N PHE A 522 19.66 -14.43 10.51
CA PHE A 522 19.87 -13.84 11.83
C PHE A 522 19.30 -14.75 12.90
N ASP A 523 20.20 -15.49 13.57
CA ASP A 523 19.88 -16.42 14.63
C ASP A 523 20.10 -15.80 16.01
N PRO A 524 19.05 -15.29 16.69
CA PRO A 524 19.16 -14.83 18.06
C PRO A 524 19.37 -16.02 19.01
N ASP A 525 20.22 -15.84 20.04
CA ASP A 525 20.37 -16.77 21.13
C ASP A 525 19.34 -16.43 22.25
N THR A 526 19.71 -15.54 23.14
CA THR A 526 18.82 -15.03 24.22
C THR A 526 18.31 -13.61 23.95
N ASN A 527 18.61 -13.09 22.77
CA ASN A 527 18.31 -11.72 22.40
C ASN A 527 16.80 -11.49 22.21
N PRO A 528 16.26 -10.36 22.66
CA PRO A 528 14.90 -9.98 22.35
C PRO A 528 14.74 -9.68 20.86
N PHE A 529 13.56 -10.01 20.29
CA PHE A 529 13.31 -9.93 18.85
C PHE A 529 13.51 -8.52 18.25
N ASN A 530 13.37 -7.46 19.05
CA ASN A 530 13.65 -6.09 18.59
C ASN A 530 15.13 -5.88 18.20
N GLN A 531 16.09 -6.58 18.83
CA GLN A 531 17.51 -6.55 18.42
C GLN A 531 17.70 -7.26 17.07
N THR A 532 16.98 -8.35 16.80
CA THR A 532 17.00 -9.00 15.48
C THR A 532 16.43 -8.08 14.39
N ILE A 533 15.38 -7.33 14.71
CA ILE A 533 14.84 -6.30 13.81
C ILE A 533 15.87 -5.19 13.56
N GLU A 534 16.58 -4.76 14.59
CA GLU A 534 17.62 -3.73 14.47
C GLU A 534 18.76 -4.20 13.55
N ALA A 535 19.28 -5.42 13.76
CA ALA A 535 20.28 -6.01 12.89
C ALA A 535 19.83 -6.10 11.42
N ALA A 536 18.56 -6.48 11.20
CA ALA A 536 17.99 -6.52 9.85
C ALA A 536 17.90 -5.13 9.20
N LYS A 537 17.55 -4.08 9.96
CA LYS A 537 17.51 -2.70 9.47
C LYS A 537 18.88 -2.17 9.12
N VAL A 538 19.88 -2.37 9.99
CA VAL A 538 21.26 -1.96 9.72
C VAL A 538 21.78 -2.65 8.45
N THR A 539 21.50 -3.95 8.29
CA THR A 539 21.87 -4.68 7.08
C THR A 539 21.19 -4.11 5.84
N HIS A 540 19.89 -3.81 5.92
CA HIS A 540 19.15 -3.21 4.81
C HIS A 540 19.71 -1.83 4.43
N GLN A 541 19.96 -0.95 5.40
CA GLN A 541 20.56 0.38 5.17
C GLN A 541 21.94 0.30 4.55
N PHE A 542 22.77 -0.67 5.00
CA PHE A 542 24.08 -0.91 4.41
C PHE A 542 23.96 -1.33 2.94
N LEU A 543 23.07 -2.28 2.62
CA LEU A 543 22.82 -2.73 1.26
C LEU A 543 22.23 -1.62 0.38
N GLU A 544 21.28 -0.84 0.88
CA GLU A 544 20.69 0.32 0.20
C GLU A 544 21.75 1.36 -0.14
N SER A 545 22.71 1.64 0.77
CA SER A 545 23.81 2.57 0.51
C SER A 545 24.72 2.14 -0.64
N MET A 546 24.74 0.84 -0.96
CA MET A 546 25.47 0.26 -2.09
C MET A 546 24.60 0.08 -3.35
N GLY A 547 23.33 0.49 -3.32
CA GLY A 547 22.38 0.28 -4.42
C GLY A 547 22.00 -1.19 -4.62
N VAL A 548 22.01 -2.00 -3.56
CA VAL A 548 21.71 -3.44 -3.60
C VAL A 548 20.33 -3.71 -3.01
N ASP A 549 19.43 -4.25 -3.81
CA ASP A 549 18.09 -4.64 -3.37
C ASP A 549 18.15 -5.77 -2.33
N SER A 550 17.30 -5.69 -1.31
CA SER A 550 17.18 -6.73 -0.29
C SER A 550 15.76 -6.89 0.21
N TYR A 551 15.41 -8.13 0.58
CA TYR A 551 14.07 -8.51 1.00
C TYR A 551 14.13 -9.23 2.34
N CYS A 552 13.26 -8.81 3.28
CA CYS A 552 13.21 -9.36 4.62
C CYS A 552 12.11 -10.43 4.72
N LYS A 553 12.43 -11.56 5.36
CA LYS A 553 11.51 -12.64 5.68
C LYS A 553 11.72 -13.11 7.11
N THR A 554 10.65 -13.34 7.88
CA THR A 554 10.75 -14.01 9.19
C THR A 554 11.11 -15.48 9.00
N SER A 555 11.96 -16.04 9.88
CA SER A 555 12.34 -17.46 9.80
C SER A 555 11.19 -18.40 10.15
N GLY A 556 10.19 -17.91 10.89
CA GLY A 556 9.08 -18.70 11.42
C GLY A 556 9.28 -19.18 12.86
N SER A 557 10.45 -18.91 13.44
CA SER A 557 10.78 -19.11 14.86
C SER A 557 11.16 -17.76 15.48
N THR A 558 12.42 -17.53 15.78
CA THR A 558 12.94 -16.34 16.47
C THR A 558 13.76 -15.43 15.56
N GLY A 559 14.14 -15.89 14.37
CA GLY A 559 15.09 -15.24 13.47
C GLY A 559 14.45 -14.44 12.32
N ILE A 560 15.32 -13.79 11.56
CA ILE A 560 14.98 -13.05 10.33
C ILE A 560 15.99 -13.42 9.25
N HIS A 561 15.52 -13.68 8.03
CA HIS A 561 16.37 -13.87 6.85
C HIS A 561 16.34 -12.62 5.97
N ILE A 562 17.50 -12.22 5.48
CA ILE A 562 17.63 -11.21 4.42
C ILE A 562 17.97 -11.92 3.12
N TYR A 563 17.14 -11.73 2.10
CA TYR A 563 17.29 -12.27 0.75
C TYR A 563 17.81 -11.18 -0.18
N ILE A 564 18.92 -11.44 -0.85
CA ILE A 564 19.53 -10.54 -1.82
C ILE A 564 19.49 -11.21 -3.19
N PRO A 565 18.86 -10.62 -4.23
CA PRO A 565 18.72 -11.25 -5.54
C PRO A 565 20.07 -11.28 -6.27
N LEU A 566 20.51 -12.47 -6.70
CA LEU A 566 21.72 -12.69 -7.49
C LEU A 566 21.42 -12.97 -8.98
N GLY A 567 20.18 -13.39 -9.29
CA GLY A 567 19.76 -13.68 -10.65
C GLY A 567 20.52 -14.83 -11.31
N ALA A 568 21.02 -15.78 -10.55
CA ALA A 568 21.81 -16.93 -11.01
C ALA A 568 23.02 -16.52 -11.87
N LYS A 569 23.76 -15.48 -11.46
CA LYS A 569 24.96 -14.95 -12.14
C LYS A 569 26.27 -15.27 -11.43
N TYR A 570 26.21 -15.54 -10.13
CA TYR A 570 27.35 -15.76 -9.26
C TYR A 570 27.28 -17.17 -8.68
N THR A 571 28.45 -17.75 -8.39
CA THR A 571 28.55 -19.07 -7.76
C THR A 571 28.19 -19.02 -6.27
N TYR A 572 27.99 -20.18 -5.65
CA TYR A 572 27.76 -20.25 -4.20
C TYR A 572 28.95 -19.72 -3.39
N GLU A 573 30.18 -19.92 -3.86
CA GLU A 573 31.37 -19.39 -3.18
C GLU A 573 31.44 -17.87 -3.24
N GLU A 574 31.17 -17.27 -4.41
CA GLU A 574 31.07 -15.81 -4.57
C GLU A 574 29.92 -15.23 -3.74
N SER A 575 28.76 -15.91 -3.70
CA SER A 575 27.63 -15.53 -2.85
C SER A 575 28.00 -15.54 -1.36
N LYS A 576 28.72 -16.56 -0.92
CA LYS A 576 29.18 -16.70 0.47
C LYS A 576 30.16 -15.60 0.86
N GLU A 577 31.14 -15.29 0.02
CA GLU A 577 32.10 -14.22 0.28
C GLU A 577 31.44 -12.84 0.28
N PHE A 578 30.45 -12.63 -0.59
CA PHE A 578 29.63 -11.42 -0.59
C PHE A 578 28.84 -11.30 0.72
N ALA A 579 28.13 -12.35 1.14
CA ALA A 579 27.41 -12.37 2.41
C ALA A 579 28.35 -12.12 3.60
N ARG A 580 29.54 -12.73 3.60
CA ARG A 580 30.56 -12.54 4.62
C ARG A 580 31.01 -11.09 4.74
N ALA A 581 31.26 -10.44 3.60
CA ALA A 581 31.62 -9.02 3.58
C ALA A 581 30.52 -8.14 4.21
N ILE A 582 29.25 -8.40 3.88
CA ILE A 582 28.11 -7.68 4.44
C ILE A 582 28.05 -7.87 5.95
N VAL A 583 28.02 -9.11 6.46
CA VAL A 583 27.87 -9.36 7.89
C VAL A 583 29.04 -8.86 8.72
N THR A 584 30.24 -8.81 8.13
CA THR A 584 31.42 -8.23 8.79
C THR A 584 31.25 -6.73 9.01
N ASN A 585 30.74 -6.00 8.01
CA ASN A 585 30.45 -4.56 8.14
C ASN A 585 29.29 -4.30 9.13
N VAL A 586 28.23 -5.08 9.04
CA VAL A 586 27.08 -4.97 9.97
C VAL A 586 27.52 -5.24 11.41
N GLN A 587 28.33 -6.28 11.64
CA GLN A 587 28.86 -6.58 12.98
C GLN A 587 29.77 -5.46 13.51
N ALA A 588 30.54 -4.80 12.66
CA ALA A 588 31.38 -3.67 13.06
C ALA A 588 30.53 -2.45 13.50
N GLU A 589 29.34 -2.28 12.95
CA GLU A 589 28.41 -1.19 13.30
C GLU A 589 27.63 -1.46 14.59
N ILE A 590 27.24 -2.72 14.85
CA ILE A 590 26.44 -3.14 16.01
C ILE A 590 27.08 -4.32 16.75
N PRO A 591 28.32 -4.18 17.25
CA PRO A 591 29.09 -5.28 17.85
C PRO A 591 28.54 -5.72 19.22
N GLU A 592 27.70 -4.91 19.87
CA GLU A 592 27.22 -5.15 21.23
C GLU A 592 26.37 -6.42 21.30
N PHE A 593 25.52 -6.67 20.31
CA PHE A 593 24.56 -7.77 20.31
C PHE A 593 24.61 -8.67 19.06
N THR A 594 25.60 -8.49 18.16
CA THR A 594 25.79 -9.33 16.97
C THR A 594 27.14 -10.06 16.99
N SER A 595 27.22 -11.21 16.30
CA SER A 595 28.42 -12.04 16.17
C SER A 595 28.42 -12.77 14.83
N ILE A 596 29.62 -12.96 14.25
CA ILE A 596 29.86 -13.82 13.08
C ILE A 596 30.51 -15.15 13.46
N GLU A 597 30.68 -15.41 14.76
CA GLU A 597 31.27 -16.63 15.27
C GLU A 597 30.30 -17.82 15.19
N ARG A 598 30.67 -18.87 14.45
CA ARG A 598 29.83 -20.06 14.28
C ARG A 598 29.62 -20.85 15.57
N PRO A 599 30.64 -21.12 16.41
CA PRO A 599 30.45 -21.86 17.66
C PRO A 599 29.60 -21.08 18.66
N THR A 600 28.51 -21.64 19.15
CA THR A 600 27.56 -21.01 20.09
C THR A 600 28.28 -20.47 21.34
N ALA A 601 29.23 -21.25 21.91
CA ALA A 601 29.99 -20.83 23.07
C ALA A 601 30.80 -19.53 22.87
N LYS A 602 31.18 -19.21 21.61
CA LYS A 602 31.93 -18.00 21.26
C LYS A 602 31.00 -16.80 21.02
N ARG A 603 29.72 -17.01 20.76
CA ARG A 603 28.71 -15.94 20.49
C ARG A 603 28.40 -15.12 21.74
N LYS A 604 28.57 -15.68 22.93
CA LYS A 604 28.31 -14.99 24.21
C LYS A 604 26.90 -14.37 24.33
N GLY A 605 25.87 -15.10 23.88
CA GLY A 605 24.49 -14.62 23.90
C GLY A 605 24.16 -13.58 22.83
N LYS A 606 24.95 -13.46 21.76
CA LYS A 606 24.72 -12.50 20.66
C LYS A 606 24.01 -13.17 19.49
N ILE A 607 23.34 -12.34 18.68
CA ILE A 607 22.70 -12.75 17.43
C ILE A 607 23.78 -13.20 16.46
N TYR A 608 23.68 -14.42 15.95
CA TYR A 608 24.57 -14.92 14.92
C TYR A 608 24.09 -14.44 13.55
N LEU A 609 25.00 -13.76 12.83
CA LEU A 609 24.78 -13.33 11.45
C LEU A 609 25.33 -14.47 10.55
N ASP A 610 24.46 -15.46 10.24
CA ASP A 610 24.86 -16.61 9.45
C ASP A 610 24.89 -16.30 7.95
N PHE A 611 26.09 -16.29 7.40
CA PHE A 611 26.36 -16.15 5.96
C PHE A 611 26.64 -17.50 5.27
N LEU A 612 26.70 -18.60 6.03
CA LEU A 612 27.02 -19.93 5.52
C LEU A 612 25.83 -20.65 4.86
N GLN A 613 24.65 -20.03 4.86
CA GLN A 613 23.49 -20.50 4.09
C GLN A 613 23.75 -20.47 2.56
N ASN A 614 24.84 -19.84 2.13
CA ASN A 614 25.24 -19.66 0.72
C ASN A 614 26.31 -20.65 0.28
N ARG A 615 26.09 -21.96 0.54
CA ARG A 615 27.02 -23.03 0.13
C ARG A 615 26.29 -24.31 -0.26
#